data_424b419e83afb71ee24bbeffffd1a758
#
_entry.id   424b419e83afb71ee24bbeffffd1a758
#
_cell.length_a   1.000
_cell.length_b   1.000
_cell.length_c   1.000
_cell.angle_alpha   90.00
_cell.angle_beta   90.00
_cell.angle_gamma   90.00
#
_symmetry.space_group_name_H-M   'P 1'
#
loop_
_entity.id
_entity.type
_entity.pdbx_description
1 polymer ?
#
loop_
_entity_poly.entity_id
_entity_poly.type
_entity_poly.pdbx_seq_one_letter_code
_entity_poly.pdbx_strand_id
1 'polypeptide(L)'
;MYLPMGKDSIPDKMIISLKKAAAKQGGLYRQDVMIYEMLARGDWKRPMYMSVTLGSDNYAGLDNYLVLEGLAYRVTPFNYGQMGMIDSNLMYNNLMKRFKYGNVAQKGIYMDETTGRMCETHRRMFMMLADNLNRKGEKAKAIEVLKKCKEVIPDYTVPYDDDDSQLAMLWMFAGDNKEAARVAKKVLDYDTQFLIYLNSLSQEQINTYARKCYFIVSSIIEANQALSKTGDAQAKQYEARVQSLLHTPSMQLGMEIYQQQMQNAQ
;
A
#
# COMPACT_ATOMS: atom_id res chain seq x y z
N MET A 1 27.78 13.48 0.94
CA MET A 1 26.73 12.68 1.59
C MET A 1 25.38 13.22 1.16
N TYR A 2 24.44 12.36 0.74
CA TYR A 2 23.08 12.81 0.43
C TYR A 2 22.26 12.87 1.74
N LEU A 3 21.82 14.06 2.10
CA LEU A 3 20.90 14.27 3.21
C LEU A 3 19.47 14.29 2.66
N PRO A 4 18.58 13.41 3.10
CA PRO A 4 17.23 13.32 2.56
C PRO A 4 16.41 14.57 2.88
N MET A 5 15.47 14.88 2.00
CA MET A 5 14.45 15.93 2.19
C MET A 5 15.02 17.34 2.49
N GLY A 6 16.15 17.70 1.86
CA GLY A 6 16.72 19.06 1.95
C GLY A 6 17.29 19.45 3.33
N LYS A 7 17.72 18.45 4.11
CA LYS A 7 18.44 18.72 5.37
C LYS A 7 19.88 19.13 5.10
N ASP A 8 20.37 20.16 5.78
CA ASP A 8 21.68 20.76 5.55
C ASP A 8 22.77 20.21 6.48
N SER A 9 22.40 19.62 7.62
CA SER A 9 23.35 19.08 8.60
C SER A 9 22.81 17.81 9.26
N ILE A 10 23.74 16.99 9.74
CA ILE A 10 23.41 15.82 10.57
C ILE A 10 23.19 16.27 12.01
N PRO A 11 22.15 15.81 12.71
CA PRO A 11 21.96 16.09 14.12
C PRO A 11 23.08 15.44 14.97
N ASP A 12 23.50 16.12 16.03
CA ASP A 12 24.57 15.63 16.95
C ASP A 12 24.19 14.32 17.65
N LYS A 13 22.89 14.08 17.81
CA LYS A 13 22.38 12.91 18.53
C LYS A 13 21.17 12.30 17.81
N MET A 14 21.15 10.96 17.76
CA MET A 14 19.99 10.17 17.40
C MET A 14 19.50 9.42 18.64
N ILE A 15 18.20 9.57 18.97
CA ILE A 15 17.63 8.95 20.19
C ILE A 15 16.66 7.84 19.78
N ILE A 16 17.01 6.60 20.06
CA ILE A 16 16.20 5.42 19.78
C ILE A 16 15.59 4.90 21.08
N SER A 17 14.27 4.69 21.10
CA SER A 17 13.57 4.15 22.26
C SER A 17 13.67 2.62 22.29
N LEU A 18 14.64 2.08 23.03
CA LEU A 18 14.79 0.63 23.22
C LEU A 18 13.55 0.00 23.87
N LYS A 19 12.85 0.74 24.75
CA LYS A 19 11.61 0.27 25.37
C LYS A 19 10.51 0.03 24.33
N LYS A 20 10.38 0.92 23.33
CA LYS A 20 9.42 0.74 22.24
C LYS A 20 9.78 -0.43 21.33
N ALA A 21 11.07 -0.59 21.01
CA ALA A 21 11.56 -1.72 20.22
C ALA A 21 11.32 -3.05 20.93
N ALA A 22 11.69 -3.14 22.21
CA ALA A 22 11.47 -4.33 23.03
C ALA A 22 9.99 -4.69 23.23
N ALA A 23 9.10 -3.68 23.35
CA ALA A 23 7.67 -3.91 23.55
C ALA A 23 6.99 -4.62 22.38
N LYS A 24 7.44 -4.37 21.14
CA LYS A 24 6.88 -5.01 19.93
C LYS A 24 7.23 -6.50 19.83
N GLN A 25 8.38 -6.92 20.38
CA GLN A 25 8.93 -8.26 20.19
C GLN A 25 9.11 -9.04 21.50
N GLY A 26 8.70 -8.45 22.64
CA GLY A 26 8.93 -9.05 23.97
C GLY A 26 10.37 -8.96 24.48
N GLY A 27 11.26 -8.28 23.74
CA GLY A 27 12.67 -8.11 24.09
C GLY A 27 13.50 -7.54 22.94
N LEU A 28 14.79 -7.33 23.18
CA LEU A 28 15.76 -6.99 22.14
C LEU A 28 16.44 -8.27 21.64
N TYR A 29 16.50 -8.42 20.34
CA TYR A 29 17.20 -9.52 19.69
C TYR A 29 18.62 -9.11 19.26
N ARG A 30 19.44 -10.10 18.92
CA ARG A 30 20.83 -9.87 18.47
C ARG A 30 20.90 -8.95 17.24
N GLN A 31 19.95 -9.10 16.30
CA GLN A 31 19.89 -8.24 15.11
C GLN A 31 19.64 -6.77 15.47
N ASP A 32 18.83 -6.48 16.48
CA ASP A 32 18.55 -5.09 16.90
C ASP A 32 19.84 -4.45 17.45
N VAL A 33 20.56 -5.18 18.30
CA VAL A 33 21.84 -4.72 18.84
C VAL A 33 22.89 -4.50 17.73
N MET A 34 22.93 -5.37 16.72
CA MET A 34 23.83 -5.20 15.56
C MET A 34 23.46 -3.94 14.76
N ILE A 35 22.15 -3.66 14.56
CA ILE A 35 21.68 -2.44 13.88
C ILE A 35 22.14 -1.20 14.66
N TYR A 36 21.96 -1.19 15.98
CA TYR A 36 22.37 -0.06 16.83
C TYR A 36 23.89 0.15 16.79
N GLU A 37 24.66 -0.92 16.83
CA GLU A 37 26.13 -0.85 16.74
C GLU A 37 26.58 -0.31 15.36
N MET A 38 25.95 -0.75 14.28
CA MET A 38 26.22 -0.22 12.94
C MET A 38 25.87 1.29 12.85
N LEU A 39 24.78 1.72 13.47
CA LEU A 39 24.40 3.13 13.50
C LEU A 39 25.37 3.95 14.36
N ALA A 40 25.78 3.44 15.53
CA ALA A 40 26.68 4.11 16.43
C ALA A 40 28.10 4.30 15.86
N ARG A 41 28.58 3.33 15.06
CA ARG A 41 29.91 3.38 14.41
C ARG A 41 29.89 4.00 13.02
N GLY A 42 28.70 4.14 12.42
CA GLY A 42 28.55 4.42 10.99
C GLY A 42 28.49 5.88 10.71
N ASP A 43 29.28 6.78 10.97
CA ASP A 43 29.33 8.23 10.67
C ASP A 43 28.48 8.74 9.46
N TRP A 44 27.44 8.01 9.09
CA TRP A 44 26.50 8.26 7.99
C TRP A 44 27.14 8.31 6.59
N LYS A 45 28.39 7.88 6.44
CA LYS A 45 29.06 7.79 5.13
C LYS A 45 28.47 6.69 4.25
N ARG A 46 28.07 5.58 4.85
CA ARG A 46 27.39 4.47 4.17
C ARG A 46 25.90 4.51 4.48
N PRO A 47 25.03 4.56 3.46
CA PRO A 47 23.59 4.51 3.70
C PRO A 47 23.18 3.13 4.19
N MET A 48 22.24 3.10 5.15
CA MET A 48 21.57 1.90 5.62
C MET A 48 20.15 1.90 5.10
N TYR A 49 19.67 0.73 4.67
CA TYR A 49 18.31 0.57 4.14
C TYR A 49 17.62 -0.62 4.80
N MET A 50 16.31 -0.51 4.94
CA MET A 50 15.39 -1.58 5.29
C MET A 50 14.47 -1.84 4.11
N SER A 51 14.26 -3.12 3.76
CA SER A 51 13.35 -3.50 2.68
C SER A 51 11.91 -3.14 3.03
N VAL A 52 11.10 -2.75 2.03
CA VAL A 52 9.65 -2.55 2.21
C VAL A 52 8.90 -3.84 2.57
N THR A 53 9.51 -5.01 2.32
CA THR A 53 8.96 -6.32 2.69
C THR A 53 9.31 -6.74 4.11
N LEU A 54 10.13 -5.96 4.83
CA LEU A 54 10.45 -6.21 6.23
C LEU A 54 9.23 -5.85 7.09
N GLY A 55 8.79 -6.76 7.96
CA GLY A 55 7.71 -6.47 8.91
C GLY A 55 8.10 -5.36 9.89
N SER A 56 7.16 -4.50 10.24
CA SER A 56 7.39 -3.33 11.12
C SER A 56 7.96 -3.70 12.50
N ASP A 57 7.71 -4.93 12.96
CA ASP A 57 8.26 -5.43 14.22
C ASP A 57 9.80 -5.55 14.20
N ASN A 58 10.38 -5.64 13.00
CA ASN A 58 11.83 -5.73 12.81
C ASN A 58 12.51 -4.38 12.51
N TYR A 59 11.81 -3.25 12.69
CA TYR A 59 12.42 -1.93 12.50
C TYR A 59 13.28 -1.45 13.66
N ALA A 60 13.44 -2.27 14.71
CA ALA A 60 14.29 -1.95 15.86
C ALA A 60 14.00 -0.56 16.48
N GLY A 61 12.72 -0.12 16.49
CA GLY A 61 12.33 1.20 17.00
C GLY A 61 12.75 2.39 16.13
N LEU A 62 13.17 2.14 14.88
CA LEU A 62 13.59 3.17 13.92
C LEU A 62 12.45 3.72 13.07
N ASP A 63 11.21 3.37 13.33
CA ASP A 63 10.03 3.73 12.52
C ASP A 63 10.01 5.21 12.11
N ASN A 64 10.31 6.10 13.05
CA ASN A 64 10.30 7.55 12.83
C ASN A 64 11.54 8.10 12.13
N TYR A 65 12.51 7.25 11.84
CA TYR A 65 13.78 7.60 11.18
C TYR A 65 13.86 7.08 9.74
N LEU A 66 12.75 6.51 9.24
CA LEU A 66 12.68 5.85 7.95
C LEU A 66 12.10 6.80 6.89
N VAL A 67 12.76 6.86 5.73
CA VAL A 67 12.30 7.59 4.54
C VAL A 67 12.22 6.64 3.36
N LEU A 68 11.04 6.51 2.76
CA LEU A 68 10.81 5.65 1.60
C LEU A 68 11.39 6.29 0.34
N GLU A 69 12.24 5.54 -0.36
CA GLU A 69 12.90 5.97 -1.59
C GLU A 69 12.59 5.06 -2.81
N GLY A 70 11.66 4.12 -2.64
CA GLY A 70 11.26 3.15 -3.67
C GLY A 70 10.93 1.80 -3.04
N LEU A 71 11.77 0.78 -3.23
CA LEU A 71 11.60 -0.56 -2.63
C LEU A 71 12.34 -0.72 -1.29
N ALA A 72 12.85 0.37 -0.74
CA ALA A 72 13.54 0.36 0.54
C ALA A 72 13.34 1.68 1.28
N TYR A 73 13.31 1.57 2.59
CA TYR A 73 13.36 2.70 3.51
C TYR A 73 14.82 3.02 3.83
N ARG A 74 15.27 4.24 3.56
CA ARG A 74 16.54 4.72 4.07
C ARG A 74 16.41 5.01 5.55
N VAL A 75 17.34 4.50 6.36
CA VAL A 75 17.53 4.93 7.75
C VAL A 75 18.24 6.27 7.76
N THR A 76 17.66 7.27 8.43
CA THR A 76 18.20 8.63 8.53
C THR A 76 18.45 9.01 9.98
N PRO A 77 19.31 9.98 10.28
CA PRO A 77 19.51 10.47 11.64
C PRO A 77 18.38 11.39 12.12
N PHE A 78 17.39 11.69 11.26
CA PHE A 78 16.32 12.65 11.55
C PHE A 78 15.07 11.93 12.06
N ASN A 79 14.57 12.40 13.20
CA ASN A 79 13.29 11.94 13.73
C ASN A 79 12.17 12.78 13.09
N TYR A 80 11.31 12.13 12.29
CA TYR A 80 10.17 12.79 11.64
C TYR A 80 8.89 12.74 12.49
N GLY A 81 8.93 12.15 13.70
CA GLY A 81 7.78 12.03 14.59
C GLY A 81 6.72 11.02 14.14
N GLN A 82 6.83 10.52 12.92
CA GLN A 82 5.91 9.55 12.31
C GLN A 82 6.64 8.63 11.33
N MET A 83 6.07 7.47 11.12
CA MET A 83 6.46 6.57 10.02
C MET A 83 5.86 7.03 8.70
N GLY A 84 6.44 6.58 7.58
CA GLY A 84 5.85 6.77 6.25
C GLY A 84 6.29 8.04 5.53
N MET A 85 7.38 8.66 5.97
CA MET A 85 7.99 9.76 5.19
C MET A 85 8.47 9.25 3.84
N ILE A 86 8.21 10.04 2.79
CA ILE A 86 8.54 9.71 1.40
C ILE A 86 9.41 10.81 0.81
N ASP A 87 10.60 10.45 0.31
CA ASP A 87 11.35 11.31 -0.59
C ASP A 87 10.76 11.18 -2.01
N SER A 88 9.76 12.01 -2.30
CA SER A 88 9.02 11.92 -3.56
C SER A 88 9.88 12.14 -4.80
N ASN A 89 10.92 12.96 -4.72
CA ASN A 89 11.82 13.22 -5.85
C ASN A 89 12.69 12.00 -6.16
N LEU A 90 13.28 11.42 -5.12
CA LEU A 90 14.12 10.24 -5.29
C LEU A 90 13.29 9.02 -5.66
N MET A 91 12.15 8.83 -5.00
CA MET A 91 11.23 7.73 -5.29
C MET A 91 10.69 7.82 -6.72
N TYR A 92 10.32 9.02 -7.19
CA TYR A 92 9.94 9.26 -8.58
C TYR A 92 11.06 8.86 -9.56
N ASN A 93 12.29 9.32 -9.31
CA ASN A 93 13.44 8.95 -10.15
C ASN A 93 13.67 7.42 -10.16
N ASN A 94 13.55 6.77 -9.02
CA ASN A 94 13.74 5.33 -8.91
C ASN A 94 12.66 4.57 -9.68
N LEU A 95 11.38 4.82 -9.40
CA LEU A 95 10.26 4.11 -10.03
C LEU A 95 10.12 4.42 -11.51
N MET A 96 10.31 5.69 -11.92
CA MET A 96 10.05 6.11 -13.30
C MET A 96 11.22 5.88 -14.25
N LYS A 97 12.47 5.91 -13.74
CA LYS A 97 13.66 5.97 -14.61
C LYS A 97 14.68 4.87 -14.36
N ARG A 98 14.88 4.45 -13.10
CA ARG A 98 15.98 3.54 -12.74
C ARG A 98 15.57 2.09 -12.66
N PHE A 99 14.39 1.81 -12.10
CA PHE A 99 13.94 0.44 -11.93
C PHE A 99 13.61 -0.24 -13.26
N LYS A 100 13.84 -1.54 -13.30
CA LYS A 100 13.53 -2.41 -14.44
C LYS A 100 12.43 -3.37 -14.01
N TYR A 101 11.39 -3.47 -14.81
CA TYR A 101 10.20 -4.27 -14.50
C TYR A 101 10.13 -5.59 -15.26
N GLY A 102 11.21 -5.93 -15.98
CA GLY A 102 11.27 -7.17 -16.75
C GLY A 102 10.17 -7.27 -17.81
N ASN A 103 9.66 -8.47 -17.98
CA ASN A 103 8.63 -8.78 -18.98
C ASN A 103 7.21 -8.85 -18.38
N VAL A 104 6.97 -8.26 -17.19
CA VAL A 104 5.66 -8.32 -16.52
C VAL A 104 4.52 -7.82 -17.42
N ALA A 105 4.79 -6.84 -18.28
CA ALA A 105 3.80 -6.31 -19.21
C ALA A 105 3.56 -7.18 -20.46
N GLN A 106 4.28 -8.29 -20.64
CA GLN A 106 4.10 -9.17 -21.78
C GLN A 106 2.82 -10.01 -21.62
N LYS A 107 1.93 -9.96 -22.60
CA LYS A 107 0.71 -10.77 -22.60
C LYS A 107 1.02 -12.26 -22.70
N GLY A 108 0.25 -13.07 -21.96
CA GLY A 108 0.33 -14.53 -22.04
C GLY A 108 1.46 -15.16 -21.20
N ILE A 109 2.22 -14.37 -20.43
CA ILE A 109 3.15 -14.94 -19.47
C ILE A 109 2.38 -15.53 -18.28
N TYR A 110 2.89 -16.67 -17.79
CA TYR A 110 2.43 -17.21 -16.51
C TYR A 110 3.08 -16.45 -15.35
N MET A 111 2.28 -16.04 -14.39
CA MET A 111 2.72 -15.40 -13.17
C MET A 111 2.40 -16.32 -11.99
N ASP A 112 3.42 -16.84 -11.33
CA ASP A 112 3.22 -17.59 -10.08
C ASP A 112 2.82 -16.64 -8.94
N GLU A 113 2.24 -17.19 -7.88
CA GLU A 113 1.72 -16.43 -6.73
C GLU A 113 2.80 -15.55 -6.08
N THR A 114 4.04 -16.05 -5.95
CA THR A 114 5.13 -15.30 -5.31
C THR A 114 5.54 -14.11 -6.16
N THR A 115 5.70 -14.31 -7.47
CA THR A 115 6.01 -13.24 -8.42
C THR A 115 4.86 -12.24 -8.50
N GLY A 116 3.61 -12.69 -8.48
CA GLY A 116 2.41 -11.84 -8.39
C GLY A 116 2.47 -10.91 -7.19
N ARG A 117 2.68 -11.45 -5.99
CA ARG A 117 2.81 -10.66 -4.75
C ARG A 117 3.97 -9.66 -4.79
N MET A 118 5.08 -9.98 -5.47
CA MET A 118 6.17 -9.01 -5.69
C MET A 118 5.70 -7.86 -6.59
N CYS A 119 4.96 -8.16 -7.65
CA CYS A 119 4.39 -7.13 -8.52
C CYS A 119 3.36 -6.25 -7.79
N GLU A 120 2.52 -6.80 -6.92
CA GLU A 120 1.60 -6.05 -6.05
C GLU A 120 2.38 -5.12 -5.11
N THR A 121 3.50 -5.60 -4.51
CA THR A 121 4.38 -4.75 -3.71
C THR A 121 4.90 -3.56 -4.53
N HIS A 122 5.32 -3.77 -5.78
CA HIS A 122 5.74 -2.66 -6.66
C HIS A 122 4.57 -1.72 -6.98
N ARG A 123 3.38 -2.25 -7.27
CA ARG A 123 2.16 -1.45 -7.49
C ARG A 123 1.86 -0.58 -6.29
N ARG A 124 1.95 -1.11 -5.07
CA ARG A 124 1.79 -0.35 -3.82
C ARG A 124 2.78 0.80 -3.71
N MET A 125 4.03 0.63 -4.15
CA MET A 125 5.01 1.73 -4.15
C MET A 125 4.60 2.86 -5.11
N PHE A 126 4.08 2.53 -6.30
CA PHE A 126 3.52 3.52 -7.21
C PHE A 126 2.32 4.25 -6.57
N MET A 127 1.43 3.52 -5.89
CA MET A 127 0.28 4.09 -5.20
C MET A 127 0.71 5.06 -4.09
N MET A 128 1.67 4.69 -3.25
CA MET A 128 2.20 5.54 -2.19
C MET A 128 2.84 6.84 -2.74
N LEU A 129 3.57 6.74 -3.85
CA LEU A 129 4.11 7.92 -4.51
C LEU A 129 3.00 8.81 -5.09
N ALA A 130 2.01 8.21 -5.77
CA ALA A 130 0.89 8.95 -6.35
C ALA A 130 0.05 9.65 -5.27
N ASP A 131 -0.21 9.00 -4.13
CA ASP A 131 -0.88 9.62 -2.98
C ASP A 131 -0.10 10.84 -2.46
N ASN A 132 1.21 10.69 -2.25
CA ASN A 132 2.06 11.77 -1.80
C ASN A 132 2.07 12.97 -2.77
N LEU A 133 2.12 12.69 -4.08
CA LEU A 133 2.05 13.73 -5.12
C LEU A 133 0.68 14.41 -5.17
N ASN A 134 -0.41 13.64 -5.05
CA ASN A 134 -1.77 14.19 -4.99
C ASN A 134 -1.94 15.12 -3.77
N ARG A 135 -1.45 14.72 -2.59
CA ARG A 135 -1.49 15.56 -1.37
C ARG A 135 -0.66 16.84 -1.51
N LYS A 136 0.42 16.82 -2.30
CA LYS A 136 1.22 18.00 -2.65
C LYS A 136 0.60 18.87 -3.75
N GLY A 137 -0.52 18.46 -4.35
CA GLY A 137 -1.14 19.14 -5.47
C GLY A 137 -0.45 18.90 -6.83
N GLU A 138 0.55 18.00 -6.89
CA GLU A 138 1.30 17.65 -8.10
C GLU A 138 0.54 16.62 -8.96
N LYS A 139 -0.72 16.90 -9.28
CA LYS A 139 -1.65 15.97 -9.94
C LYS A 139 -1.15 15.44 -11.29
N ALA A 140 -0.49 16.30 -12.09
CA ALA A 140 0.06 15.88 -13.37
C ALA A 140 1.12 14.76 -13.20
N LYS A 141 2.02 14.91 -12.24
CA LYS A 141 3.01 13.86 -11.92
C LYS A 141 2.36 12.62 -11.33
N ALA A 142 1.32 12.78 -10.51
CA ALA A 142 0.57 11.63 -10.00
C ALA A 142 -0.04 10.80 -11.14
N ILE A 143 -0.63 11.45 -12.15
CA ILE A 143 -1.13 10.79 -13.36
C ILE A 143 -0.01 10.06 -14.11
N GLU A 144 1.17 10.68 -14.27
CA GLU A 144 2.32 10.03 -14.92
C GLU A 144 2.76 8.77 -14.19
N VAL A 145 2.83 8.83 -12.86
CA VAL A 145 3.19 7.71 -11.99
C VAL A 145 2.16 6.57 -12.11
N LEU A 146 0.88 6.89 -12.07
CA LEU A 146 -0.20 5.91 -12.20
C LEU A 146 -0.24 5.28 -13.61
N LYS A 147 -0.01 6.08 -14.67
CA LYS A 147 0.13 5.56 -16.04
C LYS A 147 1.30 4.61 -16.18
N LYS A 148 2.45 4.96 -15.57
CA LYS A 148 3.63 4.08 -15.57
C LYS A 148 3.35 2.77 -14.83
N CYS A 149 2.69 2.82 -13.69
CA CYS A 149 2.26 1.63 -12.95
C CYS A 149 1.41 0.71 -13.85
N LYS A 150 0.38 1.25 -14.49
CA LYS A 150 -0.49 0.52 -15.42
C LYS A 150 0.28 -0.07 -16.62
N GLU A 151 1.29 0.64 -17.13
CA GLU A 151 2.13 0.19 -18.24
C GLU A 151 2.98 -1.01 -17.85
N VAL A 152 3.66 -0.95 -16.69
CA VAL A 152 4.67 -1.93 -16.28
C VAL A 152 4.12 -3.09 -15.47
N ILE A 153 2.96 -2.91 -14.82
CA ILE A 153 2.25 -3.93 -14.03
C ILE A 153 0.77 -3.89 -14.43
N PRO A 154 0.45 -4.30 -15.66
CA PRO A 154 -0.92 -4.24 -16.17
C PRO A 154 -1.82 -5.27 -15.51
N ASP A 155 -3.10 -4.92 -15.40
CA ASP A 155 -4.14 -5.75 -14.79
C ASP A 155 -4.48 -7.04 -15.53
N TYR A 156 -4.04 -7.19 -16.79
CA TYR A 156 -4.18 -8.45 -17.53
C TYR A 156 -3.08 -9.48 -17.17
N THR A 157 -2.00 -9.07 -16.50
CA THR A 157 -0.93 -9.94 -16.01
C THR A 157 -0.99 -10.10 -14.50
N VAL A 158 -1.24 -9.00 -13.79
CA VAL A 158 -1.42 -8.94 -12.34
C VAL A 158 -2.80 -8.33 -12.09
N PRO A 159 -3.86 -9.15 -12.01
CA PRO A 159 -5.23 -8.65 -11.83
C PRO A 159 -5.37 -7.75 -10.60
N TYR A 160 -6.32 -6.84 -10.63
CA TYR A 160 -6.69 -6.05 -9.46
C TYR A 160 -7.51 -6.90 -8.49
N ASP A 161 -7.29 -6.68 -7.21
CA ASP A 161 -7.99 -7.32 -6.11
C ASP A 161 -8.40 -6.29 -5.02
N ASP A 162 -8.76 -6.77 -3.83
CA ASP A 162 -9.17 -5.94 -2.70
C ASP A 162 -8.06 -4.99 -2.18
N ASP A 163 -6.78 -5.24 -2.45
CA ASP A 163 -5.68 -4.33 -2.11
C ASP A 163 -5.60 -3.11 -3.07
N ASP A 164 -6.28 -3.17 -4.22
CA ASP A 164 -6.21 -2.16 -5.28
C ASP A 164 -7.35 -1.11 -5.26
N SER A 165 -8.28 -1.17 -4.30
CA SER A 165 -9.39 -0.20 -4.19
C SER A 165 -8.91 1.25 -4.12
N GLN A 166 -7.84 1.50 -3.37
CA GLN A 166 -7.23 2.83 -3.27
C GLN A 166 -6.71 3.36 -4.60
N LEU A 167 -6.34 2.49 -5.53
CA LEU A 167 -5.86 2.90 -6.86
C LEU A 167 -6.94 3.68 -7.63
N ALA A 168 -8.22 3.29 -7.49
CA ALA A 168 -9.34 4.03 -8.07
C ALA A 168 -9.46 5.44 -7.48
N MET A 169 -9.33 5.56 -6.16
CA MET A 169 -9.34 6.85 -5.47
C MET A 169 -8.18 7.75 -5.93
N LEU A 170 -6.99 7.19 -6.10
CA LEU A 170 -5.80 7.94 -6.53
C LEU A 170 -5.98 8.51 -7.94
N TRP A 171 -6.52 7.74 -8.88
CA TRP A 171 -6.87 8.23 -10.21
C TRP A 171 -7.89 9.36 -10.16
N MET A 172 -8.94 9.22 -9.32
CA MET A 172 -9.96 10.25 -9.13
C MET A 172 -9.35 11.54 -8.56
N PHE A 173 -8.52 11.45 -7.51
CA PHE A 173 -7.86 12.63 -6.92
C PHE A 173 -6.90 13.31 -7.89
N ALA A 174 -6.24 12.54 -8.73
CA ALA A 174 -5.40 13.06 -9.80
C ALA A 174 -6.21 13.75 -10.92
N GLY A 175 -7.52 13.46 -11.04
CA GLY A 175 -8.45 14.07 -11.99
C GLY A 175 -8.75 13.22 -13.22
N ASP A 176 -8.31 11.96 -13.28
CA ASP A 176 -8.66 11.03 -14.37
C ASP A 176 -9.84 10.13 -13.96
N ASN A 177 -11.04 10.69 -14.04
CA ASN A 177 -12.27 9.99 -13.67
C ASN A 177 -12.55 8.75 -14.54
N LYS A 178 -12.09 8.73 -15.79
CA LYS A 178 -12.27 7.59 -16.69
C LYS A 178 -11.47 6.38 -16.22
N GLU A 179 -10.21 6.57 -15.88
CA GLU A 179 -9.37 5.50 -15.33
C GLU A 179 -9.82 5.12 -13.91
N ALA A 180 -10.22 6.07 -13.09
CA ALA A 180 -10.80 5.80 -11.78
C ALA A 180 -12.00 4.85 -11.87
N ALA A 181 -12.96 5.15 -12.76
CA ALA A 181 -14.12 4.29 -12.98
C ALA A 181 -13.73 2.90 -13.50
N ARG A 182 -12.75 2.82 -14.42
CA ARG A 182 -12.27 1.55 -14.96
C ARG A 182 -11.69 0.65 -13.88
N VAL A 183 -10.83 1.22 -13.01
CA VAL A 183 -10.20 0.47 -11.91
C VAL A 183 -11.25 0.07 -10.88
N ALA A 184 -12.10 1.01 -10.45
CA ALA A 184 -13.16 0.74 -9.47
C ALA A 184 -14.07 -0.41 -9.92
N LYS A 185 -14.49 -0.43 -11.17
CA LYS A 185 -15.33 -1.52 -11.71
C LYS A 185 -14.63 -2.87 -11.67
N LYS A 186 -13.34 -2.93 -12.01
CA LYS A 186 -12.57 -4.19 -11.96
C LYS A 186 -12.40 -4.72 -10.53
N VAL A 187 -12.11 -3.84 -9.58
CA VAL A 187 -12.04 -4.20 -8.15
C VAL A 187 -13.41 -4.70 -7.67
N LEU A 188 -14.48 -3.96 -7.96
CA LEU A 188 -15.85 -4.37 -7.58
C LEU A 188 -16.25 -5.70 -8.22
N ASP A 189 -15.84 -5.97 -9.47
CA ASP A 189 -16.09 -7.26 -10.12
C ASP A 189 -15.38 -8.40 -9.40
N TYR A 190 -14.10 -8.22 -9.04
CA TYR A 190 -13.34 -9.21 -8.27
C TYR A 190 -13.97 -9.45 -6.90
N ASP A 191 -14.19 -8.39 -6.13
CA ASP A 191 -14.69 -8.46 -4.76
C ASP A 191 -16.09 -9.09 -4.66
N THR A 192 -17.00 -8.67 -5.55
CA THR A 192 -18.35 -9.23 -5.56
C THR A 192 -18.37 -10.69 -6.00
N GLN A 193 -17.53 -11.10 -6.95
CA GLN A 193 -17.38 -12.51 -7.33
C GLN A 193 -16.83 -13.34 -6.18
N PHE A 194 -15.84 -12.83 -5.45
CA PHE A 194 -15.28 -13.52 -4.31
C PHE A 194 -16.27 -13.68 -3.17
N LEU A 195 -17.09 -12.66 -2.86
CA LEU A 195 -18.18 -12.76 -1.89
C LEU A 195 -19.22 -13.81 -2.31
N ILE A 196 -19.59 -13.85 -3.60
CA ILE A 196 -20.51 -14.87 -4.13
C ILE A 196 -19.93 -16.27 -3.91
N TYR A 197 -18.62 -16.46 -4.17
CA TYR A 197 -17.94 -17.71 -3.88
C TYR A 197 -17.99 -18.06 -2.38
N LEU A 198 -17.65 -17.13 -1.50
CA LEU A 198 -17.69 -17.35 -0.06
C LEU A 198 -19.10 -17.75 0.42
N ASN A 199 -20.14 -17.13 -0.12
CA ASN A 199 -21.52 -17.45 0.23
C ASN A 199 -22.00 -18.82 -0.29
N SER A 200 -21.23 -19.53 -1.12
CA SER A 200 -21.46 -20.92 -1.47
C SER A 200 -20.89 -21.91 -0.46
N LEU A 201 -20.09 -21.43 0.51
CA LEU A 201 -19.47 -22.23 1.56
C LEU A 201 -20.36 -22.35 2.80
N SER A 202 -20.05 -23.29 3.70
CA SER A 202 -20.71 -23.36 5.00
C SER A 202 -20.33 -22.17 5.89
N GLN A 203 -21.17 -21.83 6.87
CA GLN A 203 -20.89 -20.73 7.81
C GLN A 203 -19.56 -20.92 8.54
N GLU A 204 -19.21 -22.15 8.91
CA GLU A 204 -17.93 -22.46 9.55
C GLU A 204 -16.74 -22.14 8.63
N GLN A 205 -16.85 -22.49 7.35
CA GLN A 205 -15.83 -22.14 6.34
C GLN A 205 -15.76 -20.62 6.12
N ILE A 206 -16.90 -19.92 6.02
CA ILE A 206 -16.91 -18.45 5.90
C ILE A 206 -16.16 -17.80 7.07
N ASN A 207 -16.35 -18.30 8.29
CA ASN A 207 -15.69 -17.78 9.48
C ASN A 207 -14.16 -17.90 9.41
N THR A 208 -13.62 -18.90 8.70
CA THR A 208 -12.17 -19.02 8.47
C THR A 208 -11.64 -17.90 7.56
N TYR A 209 -12.49 -17.28 6.75
CA TYR A 209 -12.18 -16.15 5.87
C TYR A 209 -12.53 -14.78 6.49
N ALA A 210 -12.81 -14.69 7.80
CA ALA A 210 -13.28 -13.47 8.46
C ALA A 210 -12.39 -12.24 8.13
N ARG A 211 -11.07 -12.39 8.19
CA ARG A 211 -10.13 -11.32 7.80
C ARG A 211 -10.25 -10.92 6.34
N LYS A 212 -10.44 -11.88 5.43
CA LYS A 212 -10.62 -11.60 4.00
C LYS A 212 -11.95 -10.91 3.74
N CYS A 213 -13.04 -11.32 4.42
CA CYS A 213 -14.33 -10.63 4.35
C CYS A 213 -14.20 -9.16 4.75
N TYR A 214 -13.45 -8.85 5.81
CA TYR A 214 -13.19 -7.48 6.22
C TYR A 214 -12.49 -6.66 5.12
N PHE A 215 -11.41 -7.17 4.53
CA PHE A 215 -10.68 -6.47 3.49
C PHE A 215 -11.52 -6.25 2.23
N ILE A 216 -12.28 -7.26 1.80
CA ILE A 216 -13.18 -7.15 0.66
C ILE A 216 -14.28 -6.12 0.91
N VAL A 217 -14.89 -6.10 2.09
CA VAL A 217 -15.92 -5.10 2.42
C VAL A 217 -15.33 -3.69 2.44
N SER A 218 -14.14 -3.50 3.02
CA SER A 218 -13.43 -2.23 2.99
C SER A 218 -13.16 -1.77 1.56
N SER A 219 -12.66 -2.68 0.72
CA SER A 219 -12.39 -2.45 -0.70
C SER A 219 -13.65 -2.07 -1.47
N ILE A 220 -14.76 -2.78 -1.27
CA ILE A 220 -16.04 -2.48 -1.91
C ILE A 220 -16.51 -1.06 -1.55
N ILE A 221 -16.42 -0.68 -0.27
CA ILE A 221 -16.81 0.66 0.19
C ILE A 221 -15.97 1.73 -0.54
N GLU A 222 -14.65 1.57 -0.56
CA GLU A 222 -13.73 2.52 -1.21
C GLU A 222 -13.95 2.58 -2.73
N ALA A 223 -14.01 1.43 -3.41
CA ALA A 223 -14.19 1.36 -4.85
C ALA A 223 -15.56 1.91 -5.29
N ASN A 224 -16.63 1.60 -4.55
CA ASN A 224 -17.96 2.12 -4.83
C ASN A 224 -18.04 3.65 -4.60
N GLN A 225 -17.36 4.14 -3.55
CA GLN A 225 -17.24 5.58 -3.31
C GLN A 225 -16.48 6.29 -4.43
N ALA A 226 -15.38 5.69 -4.92
CA ALA A 226 -14.65 6.24 -6.06
C ALA A 226 -15.55 6.27 -7.30
N LEU A 227 -16.19 5.14 -7.64
CA LEU A 227 -17.02 5.02 -8.83
C LEU A 227 -18.18 6.02 -8.84
N SER A 228 -18.87 6.19 -7.70
CA SER A 228 -19.99 7.13 -7.57
C SER A 228 -19.61 8.59 -7.87
N LYS A 229 -18.37 8.97 -7.59
CA LYS A 229 -17.85 10.33 -7.79
C LYS A 229 -17.30 10.58 -9.20
N THR A 230 -17.13 9.54 -10.02
CA THR A 230 -16.57 9.68 -11.37
C THR A 230 -17.57 10.19 -12.41
N GLY A 231 -18.88 10.07 -12.15
CA GLY A 231 -19.93 10.32 -13.11
C GLY A 231 -20.14 9.18 -14.13
N ASP A 232 -19.57 7.99 -13.88
CA ASP A 232 -19.72 6.82 -14.77
C ASP A 232 -21.19 6.37 -14.84
N ALA A 233 -21.68 6.10 -16.04
CA ALA A 233 -23.08 5.72 -16.29
C ALA A 233 -23.48 4.40 -15.59
N GLN A 234 -22.53 3.51 -15.32
CA GLN A 234 -22.78 2.22 -14.67
C GLN A 234 -22.70 2.28 -13.14
N ALA A 235 -22.37 3.44 -12.53
CA ALA A 235 -22.20 3.55 -11.08
C ALA A 235 -23.43 3.03 -10.30
N LYS A 236 -24.63 3.39 -10.72
CA LYS A 236 -25.87 2.89 -10.08
C LYS A 236 -26.06 1.38 -10.21
N GLN A 237 -25.62 0.78 -11.32
CA GLN A 237 -25.70 -0.66 -11.52
C GLN A 237 -24.77 -1.40 -10.55
N TYR A 238 -23.54 -0.91 -10.37
CA TYR A 238 -22.60 -1.47 -9.40
C TYR A 238 -23.08 -1.30 -7.95
N GLU A 239 -23.63 -0.12 -7.62
CA GLU A 239 -24.24 0.12 -6.33
C GLU A 239 -25.37 -0.86 -6.02
N ALA A 240 -26.30 -1.07 -6.97
CA ALA A 240 -27.38 -2.04 -6.81
C ALA A 240 -26.84 -3.48 -6.63
N ARG A 241 -25.78 -3.85 -7.35
CA ARG A 241 -25.12 -5.15 -7.19
C ARG A 241 -24.53 -5.31 -5.79
N VAL A 242 -23.83 -4.30 -5.26
CA VAL A 242 -23.30 -4.31 -3.90
C VAL A 242 -24.43 -4.42 -2.87
N GLN A 243 -25.51 -3.64 -3.06
CA GLN A 243 -26.68 -3.71 -2.17
C GLN A 243 -27.33 -5.08 -2.13
N SER A 244 -27.37 -5.81 -3.24
CA SER A 244 -27.91 -7.18 -3.27
C SER A 244 -27.11 -8.17 -2.41
N LEU A 245 -25.88 -7.84 -2.05
CA LEU A 245 -25.01 -8.67 -1.21
C LEU A 245 -25.06 -8.32 0.29
N LEU A 246 -25.68 -7.20 0.69
CA LEU A 246 -25.63 -6.70 2.07
C LEU A 246 -26.15 -7.69 3.13
N HIS A 247 -27.09 -8.53 2.77
CA HIS A 247 -27.67 -9.52 3.69
C HIS A 247 -27.02 -10.91 3.60
N THR A 248 -25.96 -11.06 2.83
CA THR A 248 -25.25 -12.33 2.71
C THR A 248 -24.30 -12.56 3.90
N PRO A 249 -24.08 -13.82 4.34
CA PRO A 249 -23.26 -14.11 5.51
C PRO A 249 -21.83 -13.53 5.46
N SER A 250 -21.16 -13.64 4.31
CA SER A 250 -19.79 -13.13 4.17
C SER A 250 -19.73 -11.60 4.23
N MET A 251 -20.73 -10.91 3.65
CA MET A 251 -20.81 -9.43 3.70
C MET A 251 -21.11 -8.95 5.12
N GLN A 252 -22.06 -9.59 5.82
CA GLN A 252 -22.38 -9.26 7.21
C GLN A 252 -21.17 -9.43 8.13
N LEU A 253 -20.46 -10.57 8.04
CA LEU A 253 -19.25 -10.81 8.81
C LEU A 253 -18.18 -9.74 8.56
N GLY A 254 -17.96 -9.38 7.30
CA GLY A 254 -17.01 -8.32 6.94
C GLY A 254 -17.40 -6.94 7.48
N MET A 255 -18.70 -6.60 7.39
CA MET A 255 -19.25 -5.34 7.91
C MET A 255 -19.15 -5.23 9.44
N GLU A 256 -19.43 -6.29 10.18
CA GLU A 256 -19.27 -6.32 11.64
C GLU A 256 -17.83 -6.02 12.05
N ILE A 257 -16.86 -6.67 11.41
CA ILE A 257 -15.44 -6.45 11.70
C ILE A 257 -15.02 -5.03 11.29
N TYR A 258 -15.48 -4.54 10.15
CA TYR A 258 -15.22 -3.18 9.68
C TYR A 258 -15.70 -2.13 10.68
N GLN A 259 -16.93 -2.28 11.19
CA GLN A 259 -17.50 -1.38 12.19
C GLN A 259 -16.72 -1.42 13.51
N GLN A 260 -16.31 -2.61 13.99
CA GLN A 260 -15.48 -2.75 15.19
C GLN A 260 -14.12 -2.05 15.05
N GLN A 261 -13.48 -2.18 13.89
CA GLN A 261 -12.20 -1.51 13.62
C GLN A 261 -12.35 0.02 13.59
N MET A 262 -13.43 0.53 13.01
CA MET A 262 -13.72 1.98 12.97
C MET A 262 -13.99 2.55 14.38
N GLN A 263 -14.66 1.80 15.26
CA GLN A 263 -14.88 2.21 16.65
C GLN A 263 -13.60 2.24 17.49
N ASN A 264 -12.68 1.28 17.23
CA ASN A 264 -11.39 1.21 17.93
C ASN A 264 -10.37 2.26 17.46
N ALA A 265 -10.62 2.92 16.33
CA ALA A 265 -9.75 3.95 15.74
C ALA A 265 -10.13 5.39 16.16
N GLN A 266 -11.26 5.57 16.86
CA GLN A 266 -11.71 6.83 17.46
C GLN A 266 -11.23 6.97 18.90
#